data_615a9b86640ee735671d0855fb2a6d3e
#
_entry.id   615a9b86640ee735671d0855fb2a6d3e
#
_cell.length_a   1.000
_cell.length_b   1.000
_cell.length_c   1.000
_cell.angle_alpha   90.00
_cell.angle_beta   90.00
_cell.angle_gamma   90.00
#
_symmetry.space_group_name_H-M   'P 1'
#
loop_
_entity.id
_entity.type
_entity.pdbx_description
1 polymer ?
#
loop_
_entity_poly.entity_id
_entity_poly.type
_entity_poly.pdbx_seq_one_letter_code
_entity_poly.pdbx_strand_id
1 'polypeptide(L)'
;DLVKIINKVKKKSHSRVNQATKSFQALRIFVNNEISELIFGLINATKKLKIGSMLVVVTFHSLEDKIVKYYFKTYSEKNKNPSRYIPESVKEDKRLFHCPQKKPLIASKKEIFLNPPSRSAKLRYVIRNSNKFIFPKDLINKFQSYLDIESIGLKL
;
A
#
# COMPACT_ATOMS: atom_id res chain seq x y z
N ASP A 1 -7.05 -15.21 28.91
CA ASP A 1 -7.65 -14.87 27.59
C ASP A 1 -7.13 -13.51 27.13
N LEU A 2 -6.40 -13.49 25.99
CA LEU A 2 -5.71 -12.31 25.43
C LEU A 2 -6.67 -11.12 25.19
N VAL A 3 -7.90 -11.40 24.73
CA VAL A 3 -8.91 -10.34 24.51
C VAL A 3 -9.25 -9.59 25.80
N LYS A 4 -9.36 -10.32 26.92
CA LYS A 4 -9.64 -9.72 28.24
C LYS A 4 -8.47 -8.83 28.68
N ILE A 5 -7.23 -9.25 28.44
CA ILE A 5 -6.02 -8.47 28.75
C ILE A 5 -5.99 -7.20 27.90
N ILE A 6 -6.19 -7.31 26.59
CA ILE A 6 -6.22 -6.16 25.67
C ILE A 6 -7.30 -5.14 26.09
N ASN A 7 -8.49 -5.62 26.44
CA ASN A 7 -9.60 -4.75 26.84
C ASN A 7 -9.38 -4.07 28.22
N LYS A 8 -8.55 -4.65 29.11
CA LYS A 8 -8.15 -4.02 30.38
C LYS A 8 -7.14 -2.88 30.16
N VAL A 9 -6.21 -3.05 29.21
CA VAL A 9 -5.11 -2.11 28.99
C VAL A 9 -5.51 -0.96 28.07
N LYS A 10 -6.31 -1.24 27.03
CA LYS A 10 -6.75 -0.20 26.09
C LYS A 10 -7.91 0.60 26.65
N LYS A 11 -7.78 1.94 26.61
CA LYS A 11 -8.89 2.85 26.93
C LYS A 11 -10.07 2.60 25.99
N LYS A 12 -11.29 2.57 26.53
CA LYS A 12 -12.53 2.41 25.75
C LYS A 12 -12.58 3.49 24.66
N SER A 13 -12.70 3.06 23.41
CA SER A 13 -12.90 3.92 22.23
C SER A 13 -14.37 3.87 21.85
N HIS A 14 -14.95 4.99 21.42
CA HIS A 14 -16.31 5.06 20.85
C HIS A 14 -16.42 4.39 19.48
N SER A 15 -15.38 3.67 19.04
CA SER A 15 -15.37 2.94 17.76
C SER A 15 -16.30 1.71 17.83
N ARG A 16 -17.09 1.50 16.77
CA ARG A 16 -17.91 0.28 16.58
C ARG A 16 -17.08 -1.01 16.44
N VAL A 17 -15.76 -0.89 16.25
CA VAL A 17 -14.83 -2.02 16.07
C VAL A 17 -14.28 -2.42 17.43
N ASN A 18 -14.29 -3.72 17.76
CA ASN A 18 -13.68 -4.26 18.97
C ASN A 18 -12.22 -3.82 19.08
N GLN A 19 -11.80 -3.37 20.27
CA GLN A 19 -10.44 -2.85 20.51
C GLN A 19 -9.36 -3.89 20.27
N ALA A 20 -9.67 -5.17 20.45
CA ALA A 20 -8.77 -6.28 20.17
C ALA A 20 -8.50 -6.49 18.66
N THR A 21 -9.41 -6.07 17.77
CA THR A 21 -9.28 -6.28 16.32
C THR A 21 -7.98 -5.73 15.76
N LYS A 22 -7.58 -4.51 16.15
CA LYS A 22 -6.31 -3.91 15.68
C LYS A 22 -5.08 -4.68 16.20
N SER A 23 -5.15 -5.23 17.41
CA SER A 23 -4.06 -6.02 17.99
C SER A 23 -3.90 -7.35 17.26
N PHE A 24 -5.00 -8.04 16.98
CA PHE A 24 -4.97 -9.27 16.18
C PHE A 24 -4.54 -9.02 14.74
N GLN A 25 -4.97 -7.90 14.14
CA GLN A 25 -4.48 -7.50 12.82
C GLN A 25 -2.97 -7.27 12.83
N ALA A 26 -2.43 -6.58 13.84
CA ALA A 26 -0.99 -6.34 13.95
C ALA A 26 -0.20 -7.65 14.12
N LEU A 27 -0.71 -8.58 14.94
CA LEU A 27 -0.10 -9.91 15.10
C LEU A 27 -0.13 -10.70 13.79
N ARG A 28 -1.24 -10.68 13.05
CA ARG A 28 -1.36 -11.36 11.75
C ARG A 28 -0.34 -10.82 10.75
N ILE A 29 -0.26 -9.48 10.64
CA ILE A 29 0.68 -8.80 9.76
C ILE A 29 2.12 -9.24 10.10
N PHE A 30 2.47 -9.22 11.39
CA PHE A 30 3.80 -9.58 11.87
C PHE A 30 4.14 -11.06 11.57
N VAL A 31 3.25 -11.99 11.93
CA VAL A 31 3.50 -13.44 11.75
C VAL A 31 3.59 -13.83 10.27
N ASN A 32 2.80 -13.18 9.41
CA ASN A 32 2.75 -13.49 7.99
C ASN A 32 3.71 -12.64 7.15
N ASN A 33 4.46 -11.71 7.73
CA ASN A 33 5.34 -10.78 7.00
C ASN A 33 4.59 -10.01 5.90
N GLU A 34 3.32 -9.64 6.14
CA GLU A 34 2.42 -9.11 5.11
C GLU A 34 2.96 -7.82 4.46
N ILE A 35 3.71 -6.99 5.19
CA ILE A 35 4.26 -5.73 4.68
C ILE A 35 5.46 -5.97 3.78
N SER A 36 6.39 -6.84 4.18
CA SER A 36 7.54 -7.22 3.35
C SER A 36 7.09 -7.87 2.05
N GLU A 37 6.17 -8.84 2.14
CA GLU A 37 5.61 -9.53 0.99
C GLU A 37 4.92 -8.55 0.02
N LEU A 38 4.12 -7.60 0.54
CA LEU A 38 3.47 -6.57 -0.28
C LEU A 38 4.51 -5.68 -0.98
N ILE A 39 5.50 -5.17 -0.25
CA ILE A 39 6.52 -4.26 -0.79
C ILE A 39 7.33 -4.96 -1.88
N PHE A 40 7.87 -6.14 -1.59
CA PHE A 40 8.67 -6.90 -2.56
C PHE A 40 7.81 -7.44 -3.72
N GLY A 41 6.55 -7.80 -3.46
CA GLY A 41 5.58 -8.16 -4.48
C GLY A 41 5.36 -7.04 -5.48
N LEU A 42 5.15 -5.79 -5.01
CA LEU A 42 4.99 -4.61 -5.86
C LEU A 42 6.25 -4.33 -6.71
N ILE A 43 7.43 -4.42 -6.10
CA ILE A 43 8.71 -4.20 -6.78
C ILE A 43 8.93 -5.25 -7.89
N ASN A 44 8.76 -6.53 -7.55
CA ASN A 44 8.99 -7.63 -8.47
C ASN A 44 7.96 -7.68 -9.60
N ALA A 45 6.68 -7.42 -9.30
CA ALA A 45 5.64 -7.30 -10.31
C ALA A 45 5.99 -6.17 -11.29
N THR A 46 6.37 -4.99 -10.80
CA THR A 46 6.76 -3.85 -11.66
C THR A 46 7.96 -4.17 -12.54
N LYS A 47 8.96 -4.87 -11.99
CA LYS A 47 10.17 -5.28 -12.76
C LYS A 47 9.84 -6.21 -13.92
N LYS A 48 8.83 -7.07 -13.75
CA LYS A 48 8.41 -8.07 -14.75
C LYS A 48 7.32 -7.58 -15.70
N LEU A 49 6.65 -6.49 -15.36
CA LEU A 49 5.51 -5.97 -16.11
C LEU A 49 5.96 -5.41 -17.47
N LYS A 50 5.30 -5.82 -18.54
CA LYS A 50 5.53 -5.29 -19.90
C LYS A 50 5.05 -3.84 -19.98
N ILE A 51 5.67 -3.05 -20.85
CA ILE A 51 5.23 -1.68 -21.17
C ILE A 51 3.78 -1.71 -21.64
N GLY A 52 2.97 -0.77 -21.16
CA GLY A 52 1.54 -0.69 -21.45
C GLY A 52 0.65 -1.61 -20.62
N SER A 53 1.22 -2.58 -19.89
CA SER A 53 0.44 -3.46 -19.03
C SER A 53 0.02 -2.79 -17.73
N MET A 54 -1.05 -3.29 -17.13
CA MET A 54 -1.65 -2.75 -15.91
C MET A 54 -1.20 -3.53 -14.67
N LEU A 55 -0.79 -2.80 -13.63
CA LEU A 55 -0.61 -3.34 -12.28
C LEU A 55 -1.84 -2.98 -11.46
N VAL A 56 -2.60 -3.99 -11.08
CA VAL A 56 -3.82 -3.85 -10.26
C VAL A 56 -3.56 -4.44 -8.89
N VAL A 57 -3.92 -3.69 -7.84
CA VAL A 57 -3.73 -4.12 -6.44
C VAL A 57 -5.01 -3.88 -5.67
N VAL A 58 -5.46 -4.91 -4.96
CA VAL A 58 -6.59 -4.82 -4.02
C VAL A 58 -6.04 -4.89 -2.60
N THR A 59 -6.46 -3.96 -1.76
CA THR A 59 -6.05 -3.87 -0.36
C THR A 59 -7.27 -3.91 0.54
N PHE A 60 -7.15 -4.52 1.72
CA PHE A 60 -8.26 -4.69 2.66
C PHE A 60 -8.10 -3.87 3.94
N HIS A 61 -6.91 -3.34 4.21
CA HIS A 61 -6.70 -2.48 5.36
C HIS A 61 -5.88 -1.23 5.04
N SER A 62 -5.92 -0.27 5.96
CA SER A 62 -5.38 1.08 5.74
C SER A 62 -3.86 1.12 5.55
N LEU A 63 -3.10 0.19 6.15
CA LEU A 63 -1.65 0.16 6.03
C LEU A 63 -1.23 -0.32 4.65
N GLU A 64 -1.84 -1.40 4.12
CA GLU A 64 -1.63 -1.84 2.74
C GLU A 64 -1.95 -0.71 1.75
N ASP A 65 -3.14 -0.09 1.90
CA ASP A 65 -3.57 1.02 1.03
C ASP A 65 -2.58 2.20 1.08
N LYS A 66 -2.00 2.49 2.25
CA LYS A 66 -0.98 3.53 2.42
C LYS A 66 0.30 3.22 1.63
N ILE A 67 0.76 1.97 1.66
CA ILE A 67 1.94 1.51 0.93
C ILE A 67 1.71 1.59 -0.57
N VAL A 68 0.63 0.98 -1.07
CA VAL A 68 0.28 0.98 -2.50
C VAL A 68 0.07 2.41 -3.03
N LYS A 69 -0.67 3.24 -2.27
CA LYS A 69 -0.87 4.66 -2.61
C LYS A 69 0.45 5.43 -2.69
N TYR A 70 1.34 5.21 -1.71
CA TYR A 70 2.64 5.86 -1.70
C TYR A 70 3.46 5.46 -2.92
N TYR A 71 3.55 4.15 -3.20
CA TYR A 71 4.29 3.59 -4.32
C TYR A 71 3.79 4.15 -5.66
N PHE A 72 2.51 4.02 -5.93
CA PHE A 72 1.92 4.52 -7.16
C PHE A 72 2.07 6.04 -7.32
N LYS A 73 1.86 6.81 -6.24
CA LYS A 73 2.01 8.27 -6.28
C LYS A 73 3.46 8.71 -6.53
N THR A 74 4.43 8.04 -5.90
CA THR A 74 5.84 8.44 -5.98
C THR A 74 6.44 8.13 -7.35
N TYR A 75 6.03 7.00 -7.95
CA TYR A 75 6.58 6.52 -9.21
C TYR A 75 5.65 6.73 -10.42
N SER A 76 4.56 7.46 -10.26
CA SER A 76 3.73 7.89 -11.39
C SER A 76 4.12 9.28 -11.89
N GLU A 77 3.82 9.53 -13.16
CA GLU A 77 3.95 10.83 -13.79
C GLU A 77 3.15 11.87 -13.00
N LYS A 78 3.80 12.99 -12.69
CA LYS A 78 3.09 14.15 -12.18
C LYS A 78 2.33 14.78 -13.34
N ASN A 79 1.02 15.01 -13.20
CA ASN A 79 0.31 15.85 -14.15
C ASN A 79 1.06 17.17 -14.24
N LYS A 80 1.60 17.47 -15.42
CA LYS A 80 2.29 18.72 -15.68
C LYS A 80 1.30 19.87 -15.52
N ASN A 81 1.35 20.55 -14.37
CA ASN A 81 1.14 21.99 -14.36
C ASN A 81 2.54 22.58 -14.20
N PRO A 82 3.21 22.92 -15.27
CA PRO A 82 4.48 23.62 -15.16
C PRO A 82 4.18 25.01 -14.61
N SER A 83 4.54 25.24 -13.34
CA SER A 83 4.79 26.59 -12.90
C SER A 83 5.94 27.09 -13.78
N ARG A 84 5.72 28.17 -14.55
CA ARG A 84 6.68 28.77 -15.51
C ARG A 84 8.01 29.18 -14.87
N TYR A 85 8.17 29.05 -13.56
CA TYR A 85 9.26 29.62 -12.75
C TYR A 85 10.17 28.58 -12.09
N ILE A 86 9.97 27.28 -12.30
CA ILE A 86 10.86 26.26 -11.73
C ILE A 86 11.65 25.63 -12.87
N PRO A 87 12.99 25.82 -12.94
CA PRO A 87 13.85 25.14 -13.90
C PRO A 87 13.66 23.61 -13.74
N GLU A 88 13.50 22.88 -14.84
CA GLU A 88 13.53 21.42 -14.83
C GLU A 88 14.92 20.99 -14.33
N SER A 89 15.02 20.67 -13.04
CA SER A 89 16.20 19.96 -12.57
C SER A 89 16.23 18.63 -13.29
N VAL A 90 17.35 18.32 -13.93
CA VAL A 90 17.67 17.02 -14.56
C VAL A 90 17.80 15.98 -13.44
N LYS A 91 16.69 15.67 -12.78
CA LYS A 91 16.60 14.52 -11.89
C LYS A 91 16.19 13.35 -12.74
N GLU A 92 16.96 12.26 -12.65
CA GLU A 92 16.58 10.98 -13.27
C GLU A 92 15.07 10.76 -13.15
N ASP A 93 14.44 10.50 -14.28
CA ASP A 93 13.00 10.33 -14.33
C ASP A 93 12.60 9.00 -13.67
N LYS A 94 12.39 9.05 -12.36
CA LYS A 94 12.00 7.89 -11.53
C LYS A 94 10.59 7.38 -11.84
N ARG A 95 9.89 7.98 -12.80
CA ARG A 95 8.50 7.64 -13.11
C ARG A 95 8.43 6.32 -13.86
N LEU A 96 7.72 5.37 -13.29
CA LEU A 96 7.54 4.02 -13.83
C LEU A 96 6.13 3.80 -14.39
N PHE A 97 5.19 4.68 -14.02
CA PHE A 97 3.77 4.47 -14.27
C PHE A 97 3.08 5.72 -14.79
N HIS A 98 2.05 5.48 -15.57
CA HIS A 98 0.93 6.39 -15.77
C HIS A 98 -0.19 6.00 -14.78
N CYS A 99 -0.72 6.97 -14.02
CA CYS A 99 -1.80 6.75 -13.04
C CYS A 99 -3.09 7.42 -13.53
N PRO A 100 -4.00 6.68 -14.18
CA PRO A 100 -5.24 7.25 -14.73
C PRO A 100 -6.17 7.78 -13.64
N GLN A 101 -6.16 7.12 -12.47
CA GLN A 101 -7.06 7.45 -11.37
C GLN A 101 -6.34 7.49 -10.03
N LYS A 102 -6.37 8.66 -9.37
CA LYS A 102 -5.72 8.85 -8.06
C LYS A 102 -6.51 8.26 -6.88
N LYS A 103 -7.85 8.28 -6.98
CA LYS A 103 -8.74 7.72 -5.94
C LYS A 103 -8.86 6.20 -6.15
N PRO A 104 -8.93 5.40 -5.08
CA PRO A 104 -9.20 3.97 -5.22
C PRO A 104 -10.62 3.74 -5.71
N LEU A 105 -10.83 2.65 -6.43
CA LEU A 105 -12.15 2.08 -6.64
C LEU A 105 -12.56 1.34 -5.36
N ILE A 106 -13.80 1.53 -4.95
CA ILE A 106 -14.38 0.88 -3.77
C ILE A 106 -15.61 0.08 -4.19
N ALA A 107 -15.94 -0.95 -3.40
CA ALA A 107 -17.08 -1.80 -3.67
C ALA A 107 -18.39 -1.01 -3.67
N SER A 108 -19.28 -1.34 -4.60
CA SER A 108 -20.63 -0.76 -4.66
C SER A 108 -21.51 -1.29 -3.50
N LYS A 109 -22.62 -0.59 -3.20
CA LYS A 109 -23.58 -1.07 -2.18
C LYS A 109 -24.12 -2.46 -2.50
N LYS A 110 -24.35 -2.76 -3.79
CA LYS A 110 -24.81 -4.08 -4.25
C LYS A 110 -23.76 -5.14 -4.00
N GLU A 111 -22.50 -4.86 -4.29
CA GLU A 111 -21.38 -5.77 -4.03
C GLU A 111 -21.20 -6.04 -2.54
N ILE A 112 -21.25 -5.00 -1.69
CA ILE A 112 -21.16 -5.13 -0.24
C ILE A 112 -22.31 -5.98 0.32
N PHE A 113 -23.52 -5.86 -0.25
CA PHE A 113 -24.65 -6.68 0.14
C PHE A 113 -24.44 -8.16 -0.20
N LEU A 114 -23.91 -8.47 -1.39
CA LEU A 114 -23.63 -9.84 -1.83
C LEU A 114 -22.37 -10.43 -1.21
N ASN A 115 -21.38 -9.59 -0.93
CA ASN A 115 -20.09 -9.97 -0.37
C ASN A 115 -19.65 -8.97 0.73
N PRO A 116 -20.13 -9.10 1.96
CA PRO A 116 -19.86 -8.16 3.05
C PRO A 116 -18.39 -7.87 3.34
N PRO A 117 -17.42 -8.81 3.17
CA PRO A 117 -15.99 -8.51 3.31
C PRO A 117 -15.48 -7.43 2.36
N SER A 118 -16.10 -7.23 1.19
CA SER A 118 -15.69 -6.23 0.19
C SER A 118 -15.82 -4.78 0.68
N ARG A 119 -16.53 -4.52 1.78
CA ARG A 119 -16.70 -3.17 2.36
C ARG A 119 -15.39 -2.45 2.66
N SER A 120 -14.33 -3.20 2.92
CA SER A 120 -13.00 -2.66 3.23
C SER A 120 -12.05 -2.67 2.04
N ALA A 121 -12.44 -3.30 0.94
CA ALA A 121 -11.61 -3.44 -0.25
C ALA A 121 -11.41 -2.09 -0.96
N LYS A 122 -10.16 -1.85 -1.35
CA LYS A 122 -9.77 -0.72 -2.19
C LYS A 122 -8.92 -1.22 -3.34
N LEU A 123 -9.39 -1.02 -4.55
CA LEU A 123 -8.65 -1.35 -5.75
C LEU A 123 -7.92 -0.11 -6.27
N ARG A 124 -6.63 -0.24 -6.52
CA ARG A 124 -5.81 0.76 -7.20
C ARG A 124 -5.13 0.13 -8.39
N TYR A 125 -4.91 0.92 -9.44
CA TYR A 125 -4.20 0.46 -10.61
C TYR A 125 -3.35 1.56 -11.23
N VAL A 126 -2.30 1.14 -11.92
CA VAL A 126 -1.40 1.97 -12.71
C VAL A 126 -1.02 1.24 -13.98
N ILE A 127 -0.59 1.98 -15.00
CA ILE A 127 -0.14 1.44 -16.28
C ILE A 127 1.37 1.64 -16.37
N ARG A 128 2.11 0.59 -16.73
CA ARG A 128 3.56 0.62 -16.91
C ARG A 128 3.92 1.50 -18.11
N ASN A 129 4.75 2.54 -17.90
CA ASN A 129 5.26 3.38 -18.98
C ASN A 129 6.53 2.75 -19.63
N SER A 130 7.11 3.47 -20.59
CA SER A 130 8.30 3.03 -21.34
C SER A 130 9.63 3.24 -20.59
N ASN A 131 9.63 3.93 -19.45
CA ASN A 131 10.86 4.24 -18.75
C ASN A 131 11.53 2.97 -18.21
N LYS A 132 12.87 2.95 -18.21
CA LYS A 132 13.64 1.84 -17.65
C LYS A 132 13.27 1.62 -16.17
N PHE A 133 13.23 0.36 -15.76
CA PHE A 133 12.98 0.04 -14.35
C PHE A 133 14.12 0.57 -13.47
N ILE A 134 13.75 1.31 -12.44
CA ILE A 134 14.64 1.79 -11.37
C ILE A 134 14.15 1.20 -10.07
N PHE A 135 15.07 0.63 -9.29
CA PHE A 135 14.73 0.03 -7.99
C PHE A 135 14.19 1.11 -7.03
N PRO A 136 13.00 0.93 -6.45
CA PRO A 136 12.31 1.97 -5.69
C PRO A 136 12.82 2.08 -4.24
N LYS A 137 14.04 2.57 -4.05
CA LYS A 137 14.66 2.78 -2.72
C LYS A 137 13.81 3.64 -1.78
N ASP A 138 13.12 4.65 -2.32
CA ASP A 138 12.27 5.54 -1.53
C ASP A 138 11.09 4.79 -0.88
N LEU A 139 10.58 3.72 -1.52
CA LEU A 139 9.54 2.85 -0.95
C LEU A 139 10.09 2.10 0.27
N ILE A 140 11.25 1.45 0.12
CA ILE A 140 11.90 0.72 1.20
C ILE A 140 12.17 1.65 2.39
N ASN A 141 12.86 2.78 2.15
CA ASN A 141 13.21 3.75 3.19
C ASN A 141 11.98 4.27 3.93
N LYS A 142 10.88 4.54 3.20
CA LYS A 142 9.65 5.06 3.80
C LYS A 142 8.98 4.09 4.78
N PHE A 143 9.13 2.80 4.55
CA PHE A 143 8.49 1.75 5.34
C PHE A 143 9.49 0.86 6.08
N GLN A 144 10.75 1.30 6.19
CA GLN A 144 11.86 0.55 6.80
C GLN A 144 11.50 0.04 8.22
N SER A 145 10.89 0.89 9.04
CA SER A 145 10.52 0.52 10.42
C SER A 145 9.58 -0.70 10.50
N TYR A 146 8.71 -0.89 9.51
CA TYR A 146 7.84 -2.08 9.46
C TYR A 146 8.64 -3.31 9.01
N LEU A 147 9.55 -3.15 8.04
CA LEU A 147 10.42 -4.23 7.59
C LEU A 147 11.34 -4.71 8.72
N ASP A 148 11.88 -3.78 9.51
CA ASP A 148 12.74 -4.09 10.67
C ASP A 148 11.97 -4.90 11.73
N ILE A 149 10.73 -4.51 12.02
CA ILE A 149 9.87 -5.25 12.96
C ILE A 149 9.62 -6.67 12.46
N GLU A 150 9.24 -6.85 11.20
CA GLU A 150 8.98 -8.18 10.62
C GLU A 150 10.27 -9.04 10.60
N SER A 151 11.44 -8.42 10.33
CA SER A 151 12.72 -9.13 10.33
C SER A 151 13.13 -9.71 11.70
N ILE A 152 12.65 -9.12 12.80
CA ILE A 152 12.86 -9.66 14.15
C ILE A 152 12.14 -11.00 14.31
N GLY A 153 10.92 -11.11 13.77
CA GLY A 153 10.13 -12.35 13.82
C GLY A 153 10.75 -13.52 13.08
N LEU A 154 11.59 -13.25 12.06
CA LEU A 154 12.30 -14.30 11.32
C LEU A 154 13.53 -14.85 12.06
N LYS A 155 13.95 -14.17 13.15
CA LYS A 155 15.11 -14.56 13.97
C LYS A 155 14.72 -15.29 15.26
N LEU A 156 13.41 -15.40 15.54
CA LEU A 156 12.85 -16.15 16.67
C LEU A 156 12.43 -17.55 16.25
#